data_feea72579711a7d4cfc77360957a0985
#
_entry.id   feea72579711a7d4cfc77360957a0985
#
_cell.length_a   1.000
_cell.length_b   1.000
_cell.length_c   1.000
_cell.angle_alpha   90.00
_cell.angle_beta   90.00
_cell.angle_gamma   90.00
#
_symmetry.space_group_name_H-M   'P 1'
#
loop_
_entity.id
_entity.type
_entity.pdbx_description
1 polymer ?
#
loop_
_entity_poly.entity_id
_entity_poly.type
_entity_poly.pdbx_seq_one_letter_code
_entity_poly.pdbx_strand_id
1 'polypeptide(L)'
;PLGIKLRKPPLTSSVRSDLSWKPTTKLKLLSIGRLTYYKGFETLIRAVQEMQGVELLIAGEGELHEALQALIQATTPAGGAPAVTLVGSVRDEEKHTLLRECDVFCLASRERTEAFGVVLLEAMQHRRPCIVSDLPGSGMPWVVGQARAGLHVPLEDLESWRSNIARLQHNTRLRMQLGEAGYRVLMERFRIEHCERALAKHYQQVGIGSSLKADTASRVLVIIATHNHAPHIKELINRARSLVSADILVVDNNSTDATQTLAETAQARVITPLLRMTTWGRLQTGIQHAYASGYESVVTIDAEGRYEVEELPALLAHLQDADVAVAYFSGDHSIARRVAWQWFRWTTRLGMRDFVSGFRAYNRSAMRVAISAEATLLDYQDIGTLLLLRSNGMRLSEVPLSMQTPKTDRTKIFRSWMNATLYVVMSSLLSLAYALNTVPGKKTYENK
;
A
#
# COMPACT_ATOMS: atom_id res chain seq x y z
N PRO A 1 -14.57 -0.35 2.00
CA PRO A 1 -14.52 -1.37 0.96
C PRO A 1 -13.28 -1.17 0.10
N LEU A 2 -12.66 -2.27 -0.34
CA LEU A 2 -11.60 -2.21 -1.33
C LEU A 2 -12.22 -1.97 -2.71
N GLY A 3 -11.50 -1.24 -3.57
CA GLY A 3 -11.92 -1.00 -4.95
C GLY A 3 -10.80 -1.32 -5.94
N ILE A 4 -11.17 -1.51 -7.20
CA ILE A 4 -10.19 -1.68 -8.28
C ILE A 4 -10.26 -0.52 -9.27
N LYS A 5 -9.10 -0.22 -9.86
CA LYS A 5 -9.01 0.64 -11.03
C LYS A 5 -9.37 -0.17 -12.26
N LEU A 6 -10.36 0.27 -13.04
CA LEU A 6 -10.72 -0.42 -14.28
C LEU A 6 -9.56 -0.32 -15.28
N ARG A 7 -9.13 -1.45 -15.80
CA ARG A 7 -8.13 -1.48 -16.87
C ARG A 7 -8.81 -1.58 -18.24
N LYS A 8 -8.33 -0.79 -19.18
CA LYS A 8 -8.70 -1.00 -20.60
C LYS A 8 -8.06 -2.31 -21.05
N PRO A 9 -8.79 -3.17 -21.77
CA PRO A 9 -8.20 -4.38 -22.32
C PRO A 9 -7.05 -3.99 -23.25
N PRO A 10 -5.89 -4.67 -23.19
CA PRO A 10 -4.80 -4.44 -24.14
C PRO A 10 -5.30 -4.75 -25.54
N LEU A 11 -5.00 -3.87 -26.49
CA LEU A 11 -5.46 -3.99 -27.88
C LEU A 11 -4.81 -5.15 -28.64
N THR A 12 -3.61 -5.56 -28.24
CA THR A 12 -2.89 -6.75 -28.74
C THR A 12 -1.81 -7.12 -27.74
N SER A 13 -1.89 -8.26 -27.07
CA SER A 13 -0.75 -8.84 -26.36
C SER A 13 -0.50 -10.24 -26.89
N SER A 14 0.74 -10.59 -27.11
CA SER A 14 1.17 -11.96 -27.34
C SER A 14 0.98 -12.77 -26.06
N VAL A 15 -0.19 -13.34 -25.88
CA VAL A 15 -0.45 -14.31 -24.82
C VAL A 15 0.31 -15.58 -25.16
N ARG A 16 0.95 -16.20 -24.16
CA ARG A 16 1.57 -17.51 -24.36
C ARG A 16 0.54 -18.47 -24.97
N SER A 17 0.92 -19.21 -26.00
CA SER A 17 0.03 -20.11 -26.73
C SER A 17 -0.54 -21.25 -25.87
N ASP A 18 0.15 -21.61 -24.79
CA ASP A 18 -0.25 -22.60 -23.80
C ASP A 18 -1.30 -22.10 -22.80
N LEU A 19 -1.50 -20.78 -22.71
CA LEU A 19 -2.50 -20.14 -21.85
C LEU A 19 -3.85 -19.89 -22.52
N SER A 20 -3.94 -20.05 -23.85
CA SER A 20 -5.22 -19.89 -24.54
C SER A 20 -6.10 -21.12 -24.34
N TRP A 21 -7.38 -20.88 -24.06
CA TRP A 21 -8.35 -21.95 -24.07
C TRP A 21 -8.40 -22.59 -25.46
N LYS A 22 -8.21 -23.89 -25.51
CA LYS A 22 -8.41 -24.61 -26.78
C LYS A 22 -9.87 -24.47 -27.18
N PRO A 23 -10.18 -24.42 -28.51
CA PRO A 23 -11.56 -24.44 -28.95
C PRO A 23 -12.28 -25.67 -28.38
N THR A 24 -13.32 -25.43 -27.59
CA THR A 24 -14.01 -26.48 -26.84
C THR A 24 -15.48 -26.10 -26.68
N THR A 25 -16.33 -27.09 -26.57
CA THR A 25 -17.73 -26.96 -26.17
C THR A 25 -17.90 -27.09 -24.64
N LYS A 26 -16.81 -27.34 -23.91
CA LYS A 26 -16.83 -27.50 -22.46
C LYS A 26 -17.02 -26.16 -21.76
N LEU A 27 -17.64 -26.19 -20.58
CA LEU A 27 -17.70 -25.03 -19.69
C LEU A 27 -16.29 -24.73 -19.16
N LYS A 28 -15.84 -23.48 -19.32
CA LYS A 28 -14.52 -23.00 -18.95
C LYS A 28 -14.54 -22.39 -17.57
N LEU A 29 -13.97 -23.10 -16.59
CA LEU A 29 -13.79 -22.62 -15.23
C LEU A 29 -12.39 -22.06 -15.03
N LEU A 30 -12.27 -20.97 -14.30
CA LEU A 30 -10.99 -20.34 -13.96
C LEU A 30 -10.88 -20.13 -12.46
N SER A 31 -9.74 -20.46 -11.90
CA SER A 31 -9.37 -20.06 -10.54
C SER A 31 -7.96 -19.48 -10.53
N ILE A 32 -7.73 -18.41 -9.79
CA ILE A 32 -6.45 -17.69 -9.76
C ILE A 32 -6.03 -17.42 -8.33
N GLY A 33 -4.79 -17.75 -7.98
CA GLY A 33 -4.21 -17.43 -6.68
C GLY A 33 -2.94 -18.18 -6.38
N ARG A 34 -2.27 -17.84 -5.28
CA ARG A 34 -1.11 -18.59 -4.80
C ARG A 34 -1.53 -20.03 -4.48
N LEU A 35 -0.75 -21.00 -4.93
CA LEU A 35 -1.01 -22.42 -4.67
C LEU A 35 -0.63 -22.78 -3.22
N THR A 36 -1.52 -22.43 -2.29
CA THR A 36 -1.38 -22.61 -0.85
C THR A 36 -2.66 -23.21 -0.25
N TYR A 37 -2.54 -23.83 0.90
CA TYR A 37 -3.59 -24.66 1.50
C TYR A 37 -4.93 -23.93 1.71
N TYR A 38 -4.90 -22.65 2.10
CA TYR A 38 -6.13 -21.91 2.39
C TYR A 38 -6.95 -21.54 1.14
N LYS A 39 -6.40 -21.67 -0.05
CA LYS A 39 -7.09 -21.38 -1.32
C LYS A 39 -8.06 -22.46 -1.76
N GLY A 40 -7.99 -23.67 -1.16
CA GLY A 40 -8.95 -24.74 -1.38
C GLY A 40 -8.97 -25.32 -2.81
N PHE A 41 -7.86 -25.26 -3.55
CA PHE A 41 -7.78 -25.80 -4.92
C PHE A 41 -8.04 -27.30 -4.96
N GLU A 42 -7.71 -28.05 -3.91
CA GLU A 42 -8.00 -29.48 -3.81
C GLU A 42 -9.50 -29.77 -3.93
N THR A 43 -10.34 -28.94 -3.29
CA THR A 43 -11.81 -29.05 -3.38
C THR A 43 -12.30 -28.86 -4.80
N LEU A 44 -11.78 -27.83 -5.52
CA LEU A 44 -12.13 -27.60 -6.92
C LEU A 44 -11.68 -28.75 -7.82
N ILE A 45 -10.45 -29.26 -7.66
CA ILE A 45 -9.92 -30.36 -8.43
C ILE A 45 -10.82 -31.59 -8.27
N ARG A 46 -11.12 -31.99 -7.02
CA ARG A 46 -11.98 -33.15 -6.75
C ARG A 46 -13.40 -32.98 -7.25
N ALA A 47 -13.96 -31.77 -7.20
CA ALA A 47 -15.28 -31.51 -7.73
C ALA A 47 -15.33 -31.65 -9.23
N VAL A 48 -14.36 -31.07 -9.97
CA VAL A 48 -14.37 -30.94 -11.43
C VAL A 48 -13.95 -32.25 -12.14
N GLN A 49 -13.03 -33.04 -11.56
CA GLN A 49 -12.52 -34.24 -12.21
C GLN A 49 -13.60 -35.32 -12.49
N GLU A 50 -14.67 -35.33 -11.72
CA GLU A 50 -15.80 -36.23 -11.93
C GLU A 50 -16.89 -35.65 -12.86
N MET A 51 -16.73 -34.43 -13.36
CA MET A 51 -17.74 -33.76 -14.18
C MET A 51 -17.43 -33.88 -15.69
N GLN A 52 -18.45 -34.21 -16.46
CA GLN A 52 -18.33 -34.23 -17.92
C GLN A 52 -18.63 -32.83 -18.53
N GLY A 53 -17.94 -32.50 -19.60
CA GLY A 53 -18.17 -31.25 -20.33
C GLY A 53 -17.74 -29.98 -19.58
N VAL A 54 -16.80 -30.09 -18.64
CA VAL A 54 -16.22 -29.01 -17.84
C VAL A 54 -14.70 -29.07 -17.96
N GLU A 55 -14.04 -27.94 -17.96
CA GLU A 55 -12.59 -27.83 -17.82
C GLU A 55 -12.24 -26.68 -16.88
N LEU A 56 -11.21 -26.87 -16.07
CA LEU A 56 -10.74 -25.91 -15.07
C LEU A 56 -9.27 -25.56 -15.32
N LEU A 57 -8.98 -24.27 -15.49
CA LEU A 57 -7.62 -23.75 -15.39
C LEU A 57 -7.38 -23.16 -14.01
N ILE A 58 -6.26 -23.52 -13.41
CA ILE A 58 -5.77 -22.93 -12.17
C ILE A 58 -4.48 -22.20 -12.47
N ALA A 59 -4.49 -20.88 -12.28
CA ALA A 59 -3.35 -20.01 -12.50
C ALA A 59 -2.72 -19.56 -11.19
N GLY A 60 -1.42 -19.73 -11.07
CA GLY A 60 -0.63 -19.34 -9.90
C GLY A 60 0.52 -20.28 -9.61
N GLU A 61 1.35 -19.89 -8.65
CA GLU A 61 2.47 -20.66 -8.13
C GLU A 61 2.38 -20.74 -6.61
N GLY A 62 3.05 -21.72 -6.00
CA GLY A 62 3.12 -21.89 -4.56
C GLY A 62 3.57 -23.30 -4.14
N GLU A 63 3.69 -23.48 -2.85
CA GLU A 63 4.20 -24.70 -2.22
C GLU A 63 3.40 -25.97 -2.53
N LEU A 64 2.14 -25.84 -2.92
CA LEU A 64 1.28 -26.98 -3.22
C LEU A 64 1.33 -27.41 -4.70
N HIS A 65 2.16 -26.82 -5.55
CA HIS A 65 2.17 -27.13 -7.00
C HIS A 65 2.31 -28.64 -7.28
N GLU A 66 3.31 -29.28 -6.70
CA GLU A 66 3.57 -30.72 -6.90
C GLU A 66 2.43 -31.59 -6.34
N ALA A 67 1.93 -31.25 -5.15
CA ALA A 67 0.84 -31.97 -4.51
C ALA A 67 -0.47 -31.89 -5.32
N LEU A 68 -0.80 -30.70 -5.84
CA LEU A 68 -1.98 -30.51 -6.69
C LEU A 68 -1.82 -31.22 -8.04
N GLN A 69 -0.62 -31.23 -8.61
CA GLN A 69 -0.32 -31.96 -9.85
C GLN A 69 -0.47 -33.47 -9.64
N ALA A 70 0.03 -34.01 -8.53
CA ALA A 70 -0.17 -35.42 -8.16
C ALA A 70 -1.66 -35.76 -7.94
N LEU A 71 -2.41 -34.87 -7.28
CA LEU A 71 -3.85 -35.02 -7.10
C LEU A 71 -4.59 -35.07 -8.43
N ILE A 72 -4.29 -34.20 -9.38
CA ILE A 72 -4.87 -34.19 -10.71
C ILE A 72 -4.62 -35.52 -11.41
N GLN A 73 -3.38 -36.03 -11.37
CA GLN A 73 -3.02 -37.32 -11.96
C GLN A 73 -3.78 -38.49 -11.32
N ALA A 74 -3.83 -38.52 -9.98
CA ALA A 74 -4.49 -39.57 -9.22
C ALA A 74 -6.03 -39.62 -9.41
N THR A 75 -6.63 -38.45 -9.69
CA THR A 75 -8.09 -38.35 -9.89
C THR A 75 -8.52 -38.35 -11.35
N THR A 76 -7.57 -38.34 -12.29
CA THR A 76 -7.87 -38.45 -13.73
C THR A 76 -8.24 -39.89 -14.07
N PRO A 77 -9.41 -40.16 -14.71
CA PRO A 77 -9.79 -41.51 -15.13
C PRO A 77 -8.74 -42.16 -16.02
N ALA A 78 -8.56 -43.47 -15.89
CA ALA A 78 -7.60 -44.21 -16.71
C ALA A 78 -7.87 -44.04 -18.22
N GLY A 79 -6.85 -43.57 -18.95
CA GLY A 79 -6.95 -43.32 -20.39
C GLY A 79 -7.69 -42.02 -20.77
N GLY A 80 -8.14 -41.21 -19.79
CA GLY A 80 -8.79 -39.93 -20.01
C GLY A 80 -7.79 -38.75 -19.97
N ALA A 81 -8.17 -37.64 -20.60
CA ALA A 81 -7.47 -36.37 -20.42
C ALA A 81 -7.94 -35.69 -19.10
N PRO A 82 -7.03 -35.03 -18.36
CA PRO A 82 -7.40 -34.34 -17.13
C PRO A 82 -8.36 -33.18 -17.44
N ALA A 83 -9.40 -33.03 -16.61
CA ALA A 83 -10.32 -31.92 -16.68
C ALA A 83 -9.76 -30.65 -16.02
N VAL A 84 -8.64 -30.75 -15.32
CA VAL A 84 -7.97 -29.64 -14.60
C VAL A 84 -6.54 -29.49 -15.09
N THR A 85 -6.12 -28.25 -15.32
CA THR A 85 -4.75 -27.89 -15.73
C THR A 85 -4.18 -26.79 -14.84
N LEU A 86 -2.97 -27.00 -14.31
CA LEU A 86 -2.18 -25.94 -13.65
C LEU A 86 -1.38 -25.21 -14.73
N VAL A 87 -1.56 -23.91 -14.86
CA VAL A 87 -0.89 -23.11 -15.91
C VAL A 87 0.28 -22.28 -15.39
N GLY A 88 0.62 -22.40 -14.09
CA GLY A 88 1.69 -21.67 -13.46
C GLY A 88 1.40 -20.17 -13.29
N SER A 89 2.44 -19.40 -13.07
CA SER A 89 2.34 -17.94 -12.92
C SER A 89 1.91 -17.28 -14.22
N VAL A 90 1.04 -16.29 -14.09
CA VAL A 90 0.53 -15.50 -15.21
C VAL A 90 0.78 -14.02 -14.99
N ARG A 91 1.16 -13.32 -16.05
CA ARG A 91 1.28 -11.86 -16.04
C ARG A 91 -0.12 -11.22 -16.00
N ASP A 92 -0.19 -9.98 -15.56
CA ASP A 92 -1.46 -9.24 -15.44
C ASP A 92 -2.29 -9.26 -16.75
N GLU A 93 -1.66 -9.10 -17.89
CA GLU A 93 -2.33 -9.13 -19.21
C GLU A 93 -2.89 -10.51 -19.55
N GLU A 94 -2.13 -11.55 -19.23
CA GLU A 94 -2.53 -12.95 -19.40
C GLU A 94 -3.70 -13.29 -18.47
N LYS A 95 -3.64 -12.84 -17.22
CA LYS A 95 -4.73 -12.96 -16.23
C LYS A 95 -6.03 -12.36 -16.78
N HIS A 96 -5.98 -11.13 -17.28
CA HIS A 96 -7.15 -10.47 -17.83
C HIS A 96 -7.67 -11.15 -19.11
N THR A 97 -6.80 -11.77 -19.88
CA THR A 97 -7.22 -12.59 -21.03
C THR A 97 -7.95 -13.84 -20.58
N LEU A 98 -7.40 -14.59 -19.63
CA LEU A 98 -8.06 -15.77 -19.06
C LEU A 98 -9.43 -15.41 -18.45
N LEU A 99 -9.51 -14.32 -17.71
CA LEU A 99 -10.77 -13.82 -17.12
C LEU A 99 -11.79 -13.41 -18.20
N ARG A 100 -11.36 -12.89 -19.33
CA ARG A 100 -12.23 -12.55 -20.45
C ARG A 100 -12.75 -13.79 -21.19
N GLU A 101 -12.00 -14.87 -21.21
CA GLU A 101 -12.31 -16.06 -21.99
C GLU A 101 -12.99 -17.17 -21.18
N CYS A 102 -12.87 -17.17 -19.85
CA CYS A 102 -13.57 -18.16 -19.03
C CYS A 102 -15.09 -17.91 -19.01
N ASP A 103 -15.85 -18.93 -18.68
CA ASP A 103 -17.30 -18.85 -18.50
C ASP A 103 -17.68 -18.54 -17.05
N VAL A 104 -16.91 -19.05 -16.08
CA VAL A 104 -17.17 -18.94 -14.63
C VAL A 104 -15.85 -18.81 -13.90
N PHE A 105 -15.81 -17.91 -12.93
CA PHE A 105 -14.69 -17.77 -12.01
C PHE A 105 -14.99 -18.48 -10.68
N CYS A 106 -14.05 -19.28 -10.17
CA CYS A 106 -14.21 -20.05 -8.94
C CYS A 106 -13.18 -19.61 -7.89
N LEU A 107 -13.61 -19.39 -6.64
CA LEU A 107 -12.74 -19.08 -5.52
C LEU A 107 -13.14 -19.91 -4.29
N ALA A 108 -12.44 -21.01 -4.08
CA ALA A 108 -12.77 -22.03 -3.07
C ALA A 108 -12.04 -21.83 -1.73
N SER A 109 -11.57 -20.62 -1.44
CA SER A 109 -10.80 -20.36 -0.22
C SER A 109 -11.57 -20.79 1.03
N ARG A 110 -10.84 -21.43 1.98
CA ARG A 110 -11.40 -22.07 3.17
C ARG A 110 -11.03 -21.38 4.49
N GLU A 111 -10.25 -20.31 4.42
CA GLU A 111 -9.84 -19.53 5.59
C GLU A 111 -9.97 -18.03 5.40
N ARG A 112 -10.15 -17.31 6.50
CA ARG A 112 -10.28 -15.83 6.56
C ARG A 112 -9.05 -15.08 6.08
N THR A 113 -7.93 -15.76 5.87
CA THR A 113 -6.74 -15.23 5.18
C THR A 113 -7.10 -14.66 3.80
N GLU A 114 -8.13 -15.22 3.14
CA GLU A 114 -8.80 -14.59 2.01
C GLU A 114 -9.79 -13.53 2.50
N ALA A 115 -9.28 -12.38 2.88
CA ALA A 115 -10.08 -11.35 3.55
C ALA A 115 -11.17 -10.74 2.64
N PHE A 116 -10.91 -10.57 1.34
CA PHE A 116 -11.83 -9.85 0.45
C PHE A 116 -12.02 -10.52 -0.93
N GLY A 117 -10.97 -11.14 -1.47
CA GLY A 117 -11.01 -11.74 -2.81
C GLY A 117 -11.01 -10.69 -3.93
N VAL A 118 -9.99 -9.83 -4.00
CA VAL A 118 -9.89 -8.76 -5.04
C VAL A 118 -10.05 -9.32 -6.45
N VAL A 119 -9.59 -10.54 -6.71
CA VAL A 119 -9.75 -11.24 -8.00
C VAL A 119 -11.21 -11.43 -8.41
N LEU A 120 -12.15 -11.45 -7.46
CA LEU A 120 -13.59 -11.47 -7.75
C LEU A 120 -14.03 -10.18 -8.46
N LEU A 121 -13.50 -9.03 -8.04
CA LEU A 121 -13.77 -7.77 -8.73
C LEU A 121 -13.19 -7.77 -10.15
N GLU A 122 -12.02 -8.37 -10.34
CA GLU A 122 -11.42 -8.55 -11.67
C GLU A 122 -12.29 -9.46 -12.56
N ALA A 123 -12.84 -10.54 -12.04
CA ALA A 123 -13.79 -11.39 -12.74
C ALA A 123 -15.08 -10.64 -13.08
N MET A 124 -15.62 -9.86 -12.17
CA MET A 124 -16.80 -9.00 -12.38
C MET A 124 -16.53 -7.95 -13.47
N GLN A 125 -15.31 -7.40 -13.55
CA GLN A 125 -14.93 -6.47 -14.64
C GLN A 125 -15.12 -7.13 -16.03
N HIS A 126 -14.91 -8.43 -16.14
CA HIS A 126 -15.08 -9.20 -17.36
C HIS A 126 -16.48 -9.85 -17.47
N ARG A 127 -17.43 -9.44 -16.64
CA ARG A 127 -18.80 -9.99 -16.59
C ARG A 127 -18.84 -11.51 -16.38
N ARG A 128 -17.92 -12.02 -15.55
CA ARG A 128 -17.90 -13.46 -15.23
C ARG A 128 -18.65 -13.72 -13.94
N PRO A 129 -19.62 -14.66 -13.94
CA PRO A 129 -20.24 -15.11 -12.73
C PRO A 129 -19.22 -15.79 -11.82
N CYS A 130 -19.37 -15.63 -10.51
CA CYS A 130 -18.45 -16.17 -9.53
C CYS A 130 -19.11 -17.30 -8.74
N ILE A 131 -18.38 -18.40 -8.46
CA ILE A 131 -18.73 -19.37 -7.42
C ILE A 131 -17.71 -19.23 -6.30
N VAL A 132 -18.17 -19.01 -5.08
CA VAL A 132 -17.29 -18.81 -3.91
C VAL A 132 -17.68 -19.70 -2.75
N SER A 133 -16.71 -20.08 -1.93
CA SER A 133 -17.00 -20.68 -0.63
C SER A 133 -17.75 -19.70 0.27
N ASP A 134 -18.79 -20.16 0.95
CA ASP A 134 -19.53 -19.39 1.95
C ASP A 134 -18.78 -19.40 3.28
N LEU A 135 -17.71 -18.60 3.32
CA LEU A 135 -16.77 -18.53 4.44
C LEU A 135 -17.18 -17.42 5.41
N PRO A 136 -17.67 -17.74 6.62
CA PRO A 136 -18.09 -16.74 7.59
C PRO A 136 -16.93 -15.82 8.01
N GLY A 137 -17.17 -14.49 7.93
CA GLY A 137 -16.18 -13.47 8.28
C GLY A 137 -15.13 -13.17 7.21
N SER A 138 -15.23 -13.79 6.02
CA SER A 138 -14.54 -13.36 4.81
C SER A 138 -15.39 -12.36 4.03
N GLY A 139 -14.75 -11.45 3.29
CA GLY A 139 -15.44 -10.55 2.37
C GLY A 139 -15.93 -11.22 1.08
N MET A 140 -15.46 -12.42 0.73
CA MET A 140 -15.84 -13.09 -0.51
C MET A 140 -17.35 -13.30 -0.67
N PRO A 141 -18.07 -13.95 0.30
CA PRO A 141 -19.50 -14.15 0.20
C PRO A 141 -20.24 -12.81 0.17
N TRP A 142 -19.77 -11.83 0.92
CA TRP A 142 -20.36 -10.49 0.92
C TRP A 142 -20.23 -9.79 -0.44
N VAL A 143 -19.03 -9.82 -1.07
CA VAL A 143 -18.79 -9.21 -2.40
C VAL A 143 -19.72 -9.83 -3.44
N VAL A 144 -19.82 -11.15 -3.49
CA VAL A 144 -20.66 -11.88 -4.46
C VAL A 144 -22.14 -11.69 -4.16
N GLY A 145 -22.54 -11.72 -2.88
CA GLY A 145 -23.92 -11.58 -2.42
C GLY A 145 -24.49 -10.17 -2.68
N GLN A 146 -23.70 -9.11 -2.49
CA GLN A 146 -24.13 -7.73 -2.76
C GLN A 146 -24.63 -7.52 -4.18
N ALA A 147 -24.06 -8.25 -5.12
CA ALA A 147 -24.33 -8.12 -6.53
C ALA A 147 -25.35 -9.15 -7.05
N ARG A 148 -25.69 -10.17 -6.26
CA ARG A 148 -26.19 -11.42 -6.83
C ARG A 148 -25.34 -11.85 -8.05
N ALA A 149 -24.01 -11.68 -7.90
CA ALA A 149 -23.04 -11.84 -8.98
C ALA A 149 -22.56 -13.27 -9.13
N GLY A 150 -23.10 -14.20 -8.35
CA GLY A 150 -22.63 -15.58 -8.35
C GLY A 150 -23.38 -16.45 -7.35
N LEU A 151 -22.76 -17.60 -7.06
CA LEU A 151 -23.32 -18.65 -6.21
C LEU A 151 -22.38 -18.89 -5.04
N HIS A 152 -22.98 -19.23 -3.88
CA HIS A 152 -22.26 -19.57 -2.67
C HIS A 152 -22.30 -21.08 -2.47
N VAL A 153 -21.20 -21.63 -1.98
CA VAL A 153 -21.04 -23.06 -1.71
C VAL A 153 -20.59 -23.24 -0.26
N PRO A 154 -21.22 -24.10 0.54
CA PRO A 154 -20.73 -24.42 1.88
C PRO A 154 -19.26 -24.86 1.82
N LEU A 155 -18.53 -24.63 2.92
CA LEU A 155 -17.11 -24.98 2.98
C LEU A 155 -16.92 -26.49 2.72
N GLU A 156 -15.99 -26.81 1.84
CA GLU A 156 -15.55 -28.17 1.50
C GLU A 156 -16.66 -29.13 1.00
N ASP A 157 -17.83 -28.60 0.65
CA ASP A 157 -18.95 -29.38 0.12
C ASP A 157 -18.80 -29.60 -1.40
N LEU A 158 -18.26 -30.76 -1.76
CA LEU A 158 -18.02 -31.17 -3.16
C LEU A 158 -19.31 -31.25 -3.97
N GLU A 159 -20.40 -31.74 -3.39
CA GLU A 159 -21.68 -31.90 -4.08
C GLU A 159 -22.29 -30.54 -4.40
N SER A 160 -22.23 -29.60 -3.48
CA SER A 160 -22.67 -28.22 -3.74
C SER A 160 -21.81 -27.55 -4.81
N TRP A 161 -20.49 -27.81 -4.86
CA TRP A 161 -19.63 -27.31 -5.97
C TRP A 161 -20.09 -27.90 -7.30
N ARG A 162 -20.28 -29.23 -7.40
CA ARG A 162 -20.74 -29.91 -8.63
C ARG A 162 -22.12 -29.42 -9.07
N SER A 163 -23.05 -29.33 -8.15
CA SER A 163 -24.43 -28.87 -8.44
C SER A 163 -24.44 -27.44 -8.97
N ASN A 164 -23.68 -26.52 -8.37
CA ASN A 164 -23.63 -25.14 -8.80
C ASN A 164 -22.89 -24.97 -10.15
N ILE A 165 -21.83 -25.74 -10.38
CA ILE A 165 -21.14 -25.78 -11.68
C ILE A 165 -22.08 -26.32 -12.76
N ALA A 166 -22.76 -27.43 -12.51
CA ALA A 166 -23.73 -28.04 -13.43
C ALA A 166 -24.89 -27.07 -13.74
N ARG A 167 -25.40 -26.37 -12.73
CA ARG A 167 -26.43 -25.34 -12.90
C ARG A 167 -25.98 -24.24 -13.87
N LEU A 168 -24.73 -23.79 -13.77
CA LEU A 168 -24.16 -22.79 -14.68
C LEU A 168 -23.81 -23.41 -16.04
N GLN A 169 -23.41 -24.68 -16.09
CA GLN A 169 -23.13 -25.39 -17.35
C GLN A 169 -24.36 -25.43 -18.26
N HIS A 170 -25.50 -25.78 -17.72
CA HIS A 170 -26.73 -25.95 -18.48
C HIS A 170 -27.57 -24.67 -18.62
N ASN A 171 -27.17 -23.55 -18.02
CA ASN A 171 -27.94 -22.32 -18.04
C ASN A 171 -27.11 -21.08 -18.44
N THR A 172 -26.90 -20.91 -19.74
CA THR A 172 -26.19 -19.76 -20.30
C THR A 172 -26.83 -18.43 -19.92
N ARG A 173 -28.17 -18.37 -19.88
CA ARG A 173 -28.90 -17.17 -19.49
C ARG A 173 -28.57 -16.76 -18.04
N LEU A 174 -28.50 -17.72 -17.12
CA LEU A 174 -28.13 -17.49 -15.74
C LEU A 174 -26.68 -16.95 -15.64
N ARG A 175 -25.73 -17.56 -16.39
CA ARG A 175 -24.34 -17.06 -16.43
C ARG A 175 -24.29 -15.58 -16.83
N MET A 176 -25.00 -15.22 -17.89
CA MET A 176 -25.04 -13.82 -18.36
C MET A 176 -25.70 -12.89 -17.33
N GLN A 177 -26.78 -13.30 -16.71
CA GLN A 177 -27.47 -12.49 -15.68
C GLN A 177 -26.57 -12.22 -14.46
N LEU A 178 -25.90 -13.25 -13.93
CA LEU A 178 -25.01 -13.13 -12.80
C LEU A 178 -23.76 -12.29 -13.15
N GLY A 179 -23.18 -12.50 -14.32
CA GLY A 179 -22.04 -11.73 -14.79
C GLY A 179 -22.34 -10.25 -14.95
N GLU A 180 -23.51 -9.92 -15.56
CA GLU A 180 -23.93 -8.53 -15.72
C GLU A 180 -24.29 -7.87 -14.40
N ALA A 181 -24.91 -8.60 -13.47
CA ALA A 181 -25.17 -8.11 -12.12
C ALA A 181 -23.87 -7.79 -11.38
N GLY A 182 -22.86 -8.65 -11.49
CA GLY A 182 -21.51 -8.42 -10.93
C GLY A 182 -20.87 -7.16 -11.49
N TYR A 183 -20.86 -7.01 -12.81
CA TYR A 183 -20.30 -5.83 -13.48
C TYR A 183 -21.01 -4.54 -13.03
N ARG A 184 -22.31 -4.53 -12.92
CA ARG A 184 -23.10 -3.37 -12.47
C ARG A 184 -22.67 -2.95 -11.06
N VAL A 185 -22.61 -3.89 -10.12
CA VAL A 185 -22.22 -3.59 -8.74
C VAL A 185 -20.76 -3.17 -8.62
N LEU A 186 -19.86 -3.77 -9.44
CA LEU A 186 -18.50 -3.28 -9.55
C LEU A 186 -18.47 -1.79 -9.94
N MET A 187 -19.23 -1.43 -10.98
CA MET A 187 -19.30 -0.04 -11.46
C MET A 187 -19.91 0.92 -10.45
N GLU A 188 -20.87 0.48 -9.65
CA GLU A 188 -21.58 1.30 -8.68
C GLU A 188 -20.85 1.42 -7.33
N ARG A 189 -20.12 0.38 -6.90
CA ARG A 189 -19.63 0.29 -5.51
C ARG A 189 -18.13 0.03 -5.36
N PHE A 190 -17.52 -0.72 -6.29
CA PHE A 190 -16.16 -1.24 -6.14
C PHE A 190 -15.13 -0.60 -7.09
N ARG A 191 -15.49 0.44 -7.78
CA ARG A 191 -14.48 1.27 -8.46
C ARG A 191 -13.69 2.06 -7.43
N ILE A 192 -12.40 2.22 -7.67
CA ILE A 192 -11.52 2.94 -6.73
C ILE A 192 -12.04 4.36 -6.44
N GLU A 193 -12.58 5.05 -7.44
CA GLU A 193 -13.11 6.41 -7.29
C GLU A 193 -14.37 6.47 -6.40
N HIS A 194 -15.16 5.39 -6.34
CA HIS A 194 -16.29 5.28 -5.43
C HIS A 194 -15.84 5.00 -4.01
N CYS A 195 -14.82 4.15 -3.84
CA CYS A 195 -14.25 3.85 -2.54
C CYS A 195 -13.58 5.09 -1.94
N GLU A 196 -12.84 5.86 -2.73
CA GLU A 196 -12.26 7.15 -2.33
C GLU A 196 -13.34 8.14 -1.85
N ARG A 197 -14.43 8.31 -2.62
CA ARG A 197 -15.54 9.18 -2.24
C ARG A 197 -16.26 8.73 -0.96
N ALA A 198 -16.49 7.42 -0.83
CA ALA A 198 -17.11 6.86 0.36
C ALA A 198 -16.21 7.05 1.59
N LEU A 199 -14.91 6.83 1.45
CA LEU A 199 -13.92 7.04 2.50
C LEU A 199 -13.83 8.51 2.88
N ALA A 200 -13.76 9.42 1.90
CA ALA A 200 -13.77 10.85 2.12
C ALA A 200 -15.02 11.31 2.88
N LYS A 201 -16.20 10.77 2.54
CA LYS A 201 -17.44 11.05 3.25
C LYS A 201 -17.40 10.59 4.71
N HIS A 202 -16.86 9.39 4.97
CA HIS A 202 -16.67 8.90 6.34
C HIS A 202 -15.67 9.76 7.13
N TYR A 203 -14.57 10.17 6.52
CA TYR A 203 -13.64 11.10 7.14
C TYR A 203 -14.30 12.43 7.47
N GLN A 204 -15.14 12.97 6.59
CA GLN A 204 -15.94 14.17 6.88
C GLN A 204 -16.89 13.96 8.07
N GLN A 205 -17.57 12.81 8.18
CA GLN A 205 -18.48 12.51 9.28
C GLN A 205 -17.79 12.42 10.65
N VAL A 206 -16.55 11.96 10.69
CA VAL A 206 -15.73 11.89 11.92
C VAL A 206 -14.87 13.14 12.12
N GLY A 207 -15.16 14.24 11.39
CA GLY A 207 -14.40 15.50 11.51
C GLY A 207 -13.04 15.48 10.82
N ILE A 208 -12.67 14.40 10.14
CA ILE A 208 -11.45 14.30 9.36
C ILE A 208 -11.77 14.76 7.93
N GLY A 209 -11.38 15.99 7.57
CA GLY A 209 -11.55 16.51 6.21
C GLY A 209 -12.75 17.44 5.98
N SER A 210 -13.58 17.69 6.99
CA SER A 210 -14.68 18.67 6.90
C SER A 210 -14.23 20.06 7.29
N SER A 211 -13.69 20.77 6.43
CA SER A 211 -13.23 22.17 6.52
C SER A 211 -11.73 22.34 6.57
N LEU A 212 -11.10 21.83 5.54
CA LEU A 212 -9.75 22.22 5.23
C LEU A 212 -9.72 23.05 3.94
N LYS A 213 -10.69 23.92 3.76
CA LYS A 213 -10.35 25.24 3.26
C LYS A 213 -9.55 25.84 4.39
N ALA A 214 -8.24 25.89 4.22
CA ALA A 214 -7.44 26.77 5.04
C ALA A 214 -8.15 28.13 5.03
N ASP A 215 -8.68 28.55 6.17
CA ASP A 215 -8.68 29.98 6.47
C ASP A 215 -7.19 30.31 6.52
N THR A 216 -6.62 30.56 5.32
CA THR A 216 -5.19 30.65 5.09
C THR A 216 -4.71 32.00 5.58
N ALA A 217 -4.65 32.15 6.88
CA ALA A 217 -3.78 33.15 7.49
C ALA A 217 -2.30 32.72 7.39
N SER A 218 -2.01 31.41 7.23
CA SER A 218 -0.64 30.89 7.19
C SER A 218 -0.40 30.00 5.98
N ARG A 219 0.69 30.27 5.25
CA ARG A 219 1.19 29.44 4.14
C ARG A 219 2.01 28.23 4.61
N VAL A 220 2.25 28.12 5.92
CA VAL A 220 3.13 27.13 6.56
C VAL A 220 2.35 26.25 7.50
N LEU A 221 2.61 24.94 7.47
CA LEU A 221 2.11 23.98 8.45
C LEU A 221 3.28 23.33 9.19
N VAL A 222 3.24 23.35 10.52
CA VAL A 222 4.15 22.57 11.36
C VAL A 222 3.49 21.25 11.74
N ILE A 223 4.10 20.14 11.34
CA ILE A 223 3.64 18.78 11.59
C ILE A 223 4.44 18.17 12.73
N ILE A 224 3.76 17.77 13.81
CA ILE A 224 4.36 17.17 14.99
C ILE A 224 3.89 15.71 15.06
N ALA A 225 4.79 14.76 14.83
CA ALA A 225 4.52 13.34 15.02
C ALA A 225 4.72 12.95 16.50
N THR A 226 3.71 12.34 17.13
CA THR A 226 3.76 12.06 18.57
C THR A 226 3.19 10.68 18.94
N HIS A 227 3.63 10.16 20.11
CA HIS A 227 3.03 9.02 20.80
C HIS A 227 3.43 9.04 22.26
N ASN A 228 2.45 9.22 23.17
CA ASN A 228 2.66 9.30 24.63
C ASN A 228 3.67 10.38 25.06
N HIS A 229 3.41 11.63 24.67
CA HIS A 229 4.26 12.78 24.94
C HIS A 229 3.54 13.89 25.72
N ALA A 230 2.57 13.55 26.56
CA ALA A 230 1.80 14.50 27.37
C ALA A 230 2.65 15.56 28.09
N PRO A 231 3.82 15.24 28.71
CA PRO A 231 4.59 16.22 29.47
C PRO A 231 5.12 17.40 28.65
N HIS A 232 5.34 17.21 27.35
CA HIS A 232 6.07 18.20 26.53
C HIS A 232 5.25 18.77 25.36
N ILE A 233 4.17 18.12 24.97
CA ILE A 233 3.44 18.46 23.74
C ILE A 233 2.88 19.88 23.74
N LYS A 234 2.31 20.33 24.85
CA LYS A 234 1.73 21.67 24.98
C LYS A 234 2.79 22.77 24.88
N GLU A 235 3.94 22.57 25.54
CA GLU A 235 5.06 23.51 25.46
C GLU A 235 5.62 23.60 24.06
N LEU A 236 5.85 22.46 23.40
CA LEU A 236 6.33 22.37 22.03
C LEU A 236 5.42 23.13 21.03
N ILE A 237 4.10 22.94 21.16
CA ILE A 237 3.11 23.64 20.33
C ILE A 237 3.17 25.15 20.53
N ASN A 238 3.17 25.61 21.80
CA ASN A 238 3.17 27.03 22.11
C ASN A 238 4.46 27.72 21.67
N ARG A 239 5.61 27.07 21.81
CA ARG A 239 6.90 27.58 21.34
C ARG A 239 6.93 27.65 19.81
N ALA A 240 6.51 26.60 19.10
CA ALA A 240 6.46 26.60 17.65
C ALA A 240 5.60 27.78 17.12
N ARG A 241 4.45 28.01 17.75
CA ARG A 241 3.53 29.10 17.38
C ARG A 241 4.10 30.49 17.65
N SER A 242 4.90 30.66 18.70
CA SER A 242 5.53 31.94 19.02
C SER A 242 6.67 32.34 18.05
N LEU A 243 7.25 31.36 17.36
CA LEU A 243 8.41 31.55 16.50
C LEU A 243 8.04 31.81 15.03
N VAL A 244 6.96 31.22 14.56
CA VAL A 244 6.53 31.30 13.16
C VAL A 244 5.00 31.46 13.08
N SER A 245 4.56 32.25 12.10
CA SER A 245 3.14 32.31 11.75
C SER A 245 2.77 31.05 10.96
N ALA A 246 2.46 29.98 11.68
CA ALA A 246 2.16 28.68 11.08
C ALA A 246 0.96 28.01 11.79
N ASP A 247 0.20 27.24 11.04
CA ASP A 247 -0.74 26.30 11.61
C ASP A 247 0.00 25.10 12.18
N ILE A 248 -0.55 24.47 13.21
CA ILE A 248 0.09 23.32 13.86
C ILE A 248 -0.82 22.11 13.75
N LEU A 249 -0.26 21.03 13.20
CA LEU A 249 -0.89 19.72 13.09
C LEU A 249 -0.13 18.71 13.92
N VAL A 250 -0.81 18.09 14.87
CA VAL A 250 -0.29 16.93 15.62
C VAL A 250 -0.81 15.65 14.98
N VAL A 251 0.08 14.76 14.60
CA VAL A 251 -0.30 13.40 14.15
C VAL A 251 0.00 12.44 15.28
N ASP A 252 -1.05 12.08 16.02
CA ASP A 252 -0.97 11.25 17.22
C ASP A 252 -1.12 9.76 16.89
N ASN A 253 -0.19 8.93 17.33
CA ASN A 253 -0.15 7.49 17.04
C ASN A 253 -0.96 6.66 18.05
N ASN A 254 -2.20 7.03 18.32
CA ASN A 254 -3.04 6.38 19.32
C ASN A 254 -2.39 6.43 20.73
N SER A 255 -2.09 7.62 21.22
CA SER A 255 -1.59 7.83 22.58
C SER A 255 -2.60 7.36 23.61
N THR A 256 -2.09 6.77 24.69
CA THR A 256 -2.89 6.29 25.83
C THR A 256 -2.86 7.24 27.03
N ASP A 257 -2.07 8.30 26.92
CA ASP A 257 -1.95 9.38 27.92
C ASP A 257 -2.74 10.63 27.49
N ALA A 258 -2.56 11.73 28.18
CA ALA A 258 -3.24 13.00 27.90
C ALA A 258 -2.68 13.77 26.68
N THR A 259 -1.83 13.18 25.84
CA THR A 259 -1.17 13.85 24.70
C THR A 259 -2.18 14.54 23.78
N GLN A 260 -3.22 13.82 23.35
CA GLN A 260 -4.24 14.36 22.43
C GLN A 260 -4.97 15.55 23.06
N THR A 261 -5.49 15.38 24.28
CA THR A 261 -6.24 16.43 24.98
C THR A 261 -5.40 17.70 25.21
N LEU A 262 -4.11 17.52 25.53
CA LEU A 262 -3.20 18.65 25.72
C LEU A 262 -2.86 19.36 24.42
N ALA A 263 -2.74 18.63 23.31
CA ALA A 263 -2.53 19.21 22.00
C ALA A 263 -3.76 20.02 21.54
N GLU A 264 -4.97 19.50 21.72
CA GLU A 264 -6.23 20.20 21.42
C GLU A 264 -6.40 21.45 22.30
N THR A 265 -6.09 21.35 23.61
CA THR A 265 -6.10 22.48 24.54
C THR A 265 -5.11 23.58 24.12
N ALA A 266 -3.99 23.21 23.53
CA ALA A 266 -3.04 24.13 22.93
C ALA A 266 -3.47 24.63 21.54
N GLN A 267 -4.73 24.38 21.15
CA GLN A 267 -5.30 24.78 19.87
C GLN A 267 -4.59 24.21 18.63
N ALA A 268 -3.85 23.13 18.76
CA ALA A 268 -3.34 22.39 17.61
C ALA A 268 -4.44 21.52 17.02
N ARG A 269 -4.40 21.35 15.70
CA ARG A 269 -5.24 20.34 15.04
C ARG A 269 -4.63 18.97 15.31
N VAL A 270 -5.47 17.97 15.63
CA VAL A 270 -4.99 16.60 15.89
C VAL A 270 -5.57 15.64 14.87
N ILE A 271 -4.73 14.79 14.28
CA ILE A 271 -5.12 13.64 13.47
C ILE A 271 -4.63 12.38 14.17
N THR A 272 -5.56 11.45 14.44
CA THR A 272 -5.24 10.13 15.00
C THR A 272 -5.52 9.06 13.93
N PRO A 273 -4.49 8.44 13.32
CA PRO A 273 -4.65 7.36 12.36
C PRO A 273 -5.34 6.14 12.99
N LEU A 274 -6.18 5.43 12.23
CA LEU A 274 -6.87 4.22 12.70
C LEU A 274 -5.93 3.08 13.08
N LEU A 275 -4.77 3.02 12.44
CA LEU A 275 -3.74 2.02 12.69
C LEU A 275 -2.47 2.68 13.21
N ARG A 276 -1.74 1.98 14.07
CA ARG A 276 -0.41 2.43 14.49
C ARG A 276 0.52 2.50 13.28
N MET A 277 1.20 3.62 13.13
CA MET A 277 2.09 3.90 12.02
C MET A 277 3.54 4.07 12.50
N THR A 278 4.47 3.88 11.57
CA THR A 278 5.88 4.29 11.76
C THR A 278 5.96 5.81 11.92
N THR A 279 7.09 6.32 12.40
CA THR A 279 7.30 7.79 12.46
C THR A 279 7.16 8.41 11.08
N TRP A 280 7.71 7.78 10.05
CA TRP A 280 7.56 8.24 8.67
C TRP A 280 6.10 8.26 8.22
N GLY A 281 5.34 7.20 8.44
CA GLY A 281 3.92 7.13 8.08
C GLY A 281 3.09 8.27 8.71
N ARG A 282 3.37 8.64 9.97
CA ARG A 282 2.74 9.79 10.64
C ARG A 282 3.10 11.11 9.98
N LEU A 283 4.37 11.33 9.70
CA LEU A 283 4.85 12.53 9.04
C LEU A 283 4.30 12.64 7.62
N GLN A 284 4.30 11.54 6.87
CA GLN A 284 3.72 11.47 5.53
C GLN A 284 2.22 11.78 5.54
N THR A 285 1.47 11.29 6.52
CA THR A 285 0.05 11.63 6.71
C THR A 285 -0.13 13.14 6.89
N GLY A 286 0.70 13.77 7.71
CA GLY A 286 0.70 15.22 7.88
C GLY A 286 1.06 15.98 6.60
N ILE A 287 2.08 15.52 5.84
CA ILE A 287 2.50 16.12 4.56
C ILE A 287 1.39 15.97 3.52
N GLN A 288 0.73 14.82 3.45
CA GLN A 288 -0.40 14.58 2.57
C GLN A 288 -1.57 15.53 2.88
N HIS A 289 -1.86 15.72 4.17
CA HIS A 289 -2.84 16.69 4.64
C HIS A 289 -2.49 18.12 4.20
N ALA A 290 -1.24 18.54 4.42
CA ALA A 290 -0.76 19.86 4.02
C ALA A 290 -0.88 20.09 2.50
N TYR A 291 -0.43 19.12 1.71
CA TYR A 291 -0.50 19.20 0.26
C TYR A 291 -1.95 19.33 -0.24
N ALA A 292 -2.86 18.50 0.28
CA ALA A 292 -4.28 18.51 -0.06
C ALA A 292 -4.98 19.81 0.39
N SER A 293 -4.56 20.39 1.51
CA SER A 293 -5.10 21.63 2.07
C SER A 293 -4.51 22.91 1.47
N GLY A 294 -3.56 22.81 0.55
CA GLY A 294 -3.04 23.98 -0.16
C GLY A 294 -1.87 24.73 0.50
N TYR A 295 -1.27 24.18 1.58
CA TYR A 295 -0.09 24.80 2.18
C TYR A 295 1.08 24.87 1.19
N GLU A 296 1.87 25.93 1.27
CA GLU A 296 3.03 26.15 0.40
C GLU A 296 4.29 25.45 0.92
N SER A 297 4.40 25.36 2.25
CA SER A 297 5.51 24.67 2.91
C SER A 297 5.09 23.97 4.19
N VAL A 298 5.84 22.94 4.56
CA VAL A 298 5.66 22.21 5.81
C VAL A 298 6.98 22.07 6.54
N VAL A 299 6.90 22.02 7.87
CA VAL A 299 8.03 21.61 8.70
C VAL A 299 7.60 20.38 9.50
N THR A 300 8.41 19.34 9.48
CA THR A 300 8.20 18.11 10.25
C THR A 300 9.03 18.12 11.53
N ILE A 301 8.42 17.74 12.64
CA ILE A 301 9.07 17.64 13.97
C ILE A 301 8.69 16.30 14.57
N ASP A 302 9.66 15.58 15.12
CA ASP A 302 9.39 14.45 16.00
C ASP A 302 9.29 14.96 17.44
N ALA A 303 8.16 14.70 18.12
CA ALA A 303 7.89 15.16 19.48
C ALA A 303 8.82 14.54 20.56
N GLU A 304 9.68 13.59 20.21
CA GLU A 304 10.63 12.96 21.14
C GLU A 304 11.67 13.95 21.76
N GLY A 305 11.46 15.27 21.59
CA GLY A 305 12.14 16.33 22.35
C GLY A 305 13.61 16.57 22.02
N ARG A 306 14.06 16.14 20.83
CA ARG A 306 15.49 16.22 20.44
C ARG A 306 15.86 17.48 19.70
N TYR A 307 14.88 18.27 19.27
CA TYR A 307 15.12 19.42 18.40
C TYR A 307 14.65 20.69 19.09
N GLU A 308 15.51 21.70 19.06
CA GLU A 308 15.13 23.04 19.50
C GLU A 308 14.23 23.65 18.42
N VAL A 309 13.01 23.94 18.80
CA VAL A 309 11.98 24.52 17.92
C VAL A 309 12.41 25.92 17.47
N GLU A 310 13.35 26.53 18.16
CA GLU A 310 13.96 27.84 17.86
C GLU A 310 14.55 27.95 16.46
N GLU A 311 14.95 26.83 15.89
CA GLU A 311 15.52 26.78 14.53
C GLU A 311 14.46 26.70 13.41
N LEU A 312 13.17 26.67 13.75
CA LEU A 312 12.07 26.70 12.77
C LEU A 312 12.19 27.83 11.74
N PRO A 313 12.47 29.09 12.15
CA PRO A 313 12.62 30.18 11.16
C PRO A 313 13.79 29.97 10.21
N ALA A 314 14.92 29.43 10.71
CA ALA A 314 16.09 29.14 9.88
C ALA A 314 15.79 28.05 8.84
N LEU A 315 15.12 26.96 9.22
CA LEU A 315 14.70 25.91 8.28
C LEU A 315 13.80 26.46 7.18
N LEU A 316 12.83 27.28 7.52
CA LEU A 316 11.92 27.88 6.54
C LEU A 316 12.64 28.86 5.60
N ALA A 317 13.62 29.63 6.12
CA ALA A 317 14.40 30.55 5.30
C ALA A 317 15.20 29.81 4.21
N HIS A 318 15.71 28.61 4.49
CA HIS A 318 16.44 27.80 3.52
C HIS A 318 15.57 27.27 2.35
N LEU A 319 14.24 27.29 2.48
CA LEU A 319 13.34 26.94 1.37
C LEU A 319 13.29 28.00 0.26
N GLN A 320 13.90 29.17 0.43
CA GLN A 320 14.06 30.15 -0.65
C GLN A 320 15.01 29.63 -1.73
N ASP A 321 16.06 28.90 -1.33
CA ASP A 321 17.11 28.41 -2.22
C ASP A 321 17.10 26.89 -2.43
N ALA A 322 16.31 26.16 -1.66
CA ALA A 322 16.21 24.71 -1.70
C ALA A 322 14.74 24.24 -1.70
N ASP A 323 14.53 23.01 -2.12
CA ASP A 323 13.20 22.38 -2.09
C ASP A 323 12.97 21.67 -0.76
N VAL A 324 14.06 21.22 -0.11
CA VAL A 324 14.08 20.58 1.20
C VAL A 324 15.21 21.13 2.03
N ALA A 325 14.91 21.57 3.25
CA ALA A 325 15.90 21.91 4.26
C ALA A 325 15.91 20.83 5.35
N VAL A 326 17.10 20.32 5.65
CA VAL A 326 17.31 19.26 6.64
C VAL A 326 18.17 19.81 7.77
N ALA A 327 17.63 19.79 8.97
CA ALA A 327 18.39 20.18 10.14
C ALA A 327 19.44 19.12 10.50
N TYR A 328 20.67 19.52 10.79
CA TYR A 328 21.70 18.62 11.24
C TYR A 328 22.35 19.08 12.56
N PHE A 329 22.74 18.11 13.35
CA PHE A 329 23.40 18.36 14.61
C PHE A 329 24.92 18.44 14.44
N SER A 330 25.54 19.54 14.89
CA SER A 330 26.97 19.82 14.76
C SER A 330 27.85 19.28 15.89
N GLY A 331 27.29 18.60 16.88
CA GLY A 331 28.01 18.06 18.03
C GLY A 331 28.86 16.82 17.73
N ASP A 332 29.66 16.40 18.74
CA ASP A 332 30.53 15.23 18.66
C ASP A 332 29.73 13.92 18.50
N HIS A 333 29.99 13.24 17.43
CA HIS A 333 29.39 11.94 17.15
C HIS A 333 30.38 10.80 17.50
N SER A 334 29.83 9.65 17.92
CA SER A 334 30.64 8.44 18.13
C SER A 334 31.43 8.07 16.87
N ILE A 335 32.59 7.45 17.04
CA ILE A 335 33.46 7.01 15.93
C ILE A 335 32.68 6.15 14.93
N ALA A 336 31.86 5.21 15.45
CA ALA A 336 31.02 4.34 14.62
C ALA A 336 30.05 5.14 13.73
N ARG A 337 29.41 6.18 14.27
CA ARG A 337 28.51 7.06 13.51
C ARG A 337 29.29 7.85 12.45
N ARG A 338 30.48 8.35 12.77
CA ARG A 338 31.31 9.05 11.78
C ARG A 338 31.70 8.16 10.61
N VAL A 339 32.07 6.90 10.88
CA VAL A 339 32.40 5.92 9.83
C VAL A 339 31.19 5.60 8.98
N ALA A 340 30.04 5.32 9.59
CA ALA A 340 28.78 5.05 8.87
C ALA A 340 28.35 6.25 8.00
N TRP A 341 28.45 7.47 8.51
CA TRP A 341 28.12 8.68 7.76
C TRP A 341 29.07 8.95 6.60
N GLN A 342 30.38 8.65 6.77
CA GLN A 342 31.34 8.72 5.68
C GLN A 342 31.03 7.71 4.58
N TRP A 343 30.66 6.47 4.97
CA TRP A 343 30.22 5.43 4.04
C TRP A 343 28.97 5.88 3.27
N PHE A 344 27.95 6.42 3.94
CA PHE A 344 26.75 6.88 3.27
C PHE A 344 26.99 8.08 2.35
N ARG A 345 27.83 9.03 2.73
CA ARG A 345 28.23 10.13 1.83
C ARG A 345 28.88 9.60 0.54
N TRP A 346 29.72 8.60 0.68
CA TRP A 346 30.38 7.99 -0.47
C TRP A 346 29.40 7.23 -1.36
N THR A 347 28.53 6.40 -0.80
CA THR A 347 27.57 5.57 -1.54
C THR A 347 26.41 6.37 -2.13
N THR A 348 25.88 7.35 -1.42
CA THR A 348 24.72 8.14 -1.86
C THR A 348 25.08 9.35 -2.72
N ARG A 349 26.34 9.82 -2.64
CA ARG A 349 26.79 11.08 -3.22
C ARG A 349 25.94 12.31 -2.79
N LEU A 350 25.23 12.24 -1.68
CA LEU A 350 24.41 13.33 -1.14
C LEU A 350 25.26 14.28 -0.34
N GLY A 351 26.42 14.35 -0.15
CA GLY A 351 27.25 15.34 0.56
C GLY A 351 26.74 15.81 1.93
N MET A 352 25.72 15.15 2.48
CA MET A 352 25.02 15.55 3.71
C MET A 352 25.75 15.08 4.96
N ARG A 353 25.56 15.86 6.05
CA ARG A 353 26.17 15.59 7.36
C ARG A 353 25.27 14.74 8.25
N ASP A 354 23.96 14.86 8.13
CA ASP A 354 22.98 14.02 8.86
C ASP A 354 21.88 13.51 7.94
N PHE A 355 21.71 12.18 7.93
CA PHE A 355 20.72 11.48 7.12
C PHE A 355 19.45 11.13 7.90
N VAL A 356 19.50 11.18 9.24
CA VAL A 356 18.45 10.60 10.12
C VAL A 356 17.58 11.68 10.78
N SER A 357 17.94 12.95 10.59
CA SER A 357 17.16 14.04 11.17
C SER A 357 15.71 14.02 10.71
N GLY A 358 14.77 14.00 11.66
CA GLY A 358 13.33 14.14 11.44
C GLY A 358 12.85 15.58 11.38
N PHE A 359 13.73 16.55 11.66
CA PHE A 359 13.42 17.96 11.61
C PHE A 359 13.78 18.50 10.22
N ARG A 360 12.77 18.60 9.38
CA ARG A 360 12.92 18.96 7.96
C ARG A 360 11.83 19.93 7.53
N ALA A 361 12.18 20.84 6.60
CA ALA A 361 11.20 21.64 5.90
C ALA A 361 11.10 21.21 4.43
N TYR A 362 9.90 21.28 3.87
CA TYR A 362 9.61 20.92 2.48
C TYR A 362 8.78 22.02 1.83
N ASN A 363 9.14 22.41 0.62
CA ASN A 363 8.26 23.21 -0.22
C ASN A 363 7.18 22.35 -0.89
N ARG A 364 6.24 22.97 -1.61
CA ARG A 364 5.13 22.25 -2.24
C ARG A 364 5.57 21.20 -3.26
N SER A 365 6.65 21.42 -4.00
CA SER A 365 7.18 20.47 -4.97
C SER A 365 7.75 19.24 -4.28
N ALA A 366 8.51 19.45 -3.20
CA ALA A 366 9.06 18.37 -2.39
C ALA A 366 7.97 17.59 -1.64
N MET A 367 6.90 18.25 -1.15
CA MET A 367 5.74 17.57 -0.56
C MET A 367 5.13 16.57 -1.55
N ARG A 368 4.96 16.94 -2.83
CA ARG A 368 4.41 16.05 -3.86
C ARG A 368 5.23 14.77 -4.01
N VAL A 369 6.56 14.87 -3.97
CA VAL A 369 7.45 13.70 -4.00
C VAL A 369 7.33 12.87 -2.70
N ALA A 370 7.30 13.54 -1.54
CA ALA A 370 7.22 12.89 -0.23
C ALA A 370 5.91 12.13 0.00
N ILE A 371 4.83 12.44 -0.73
CA ILE A 371 3.55 11.72 -0.66
C ILE A 371 3.35 10.73 -1.81
N SER A 372 4.36 10.46 -2.64
CA SER A 372 4.29 9.49 -3.73
C SER A 372 4.15 8.05 -3.21
N ALA A 373 3.72 7.14 -4.09
CA ALA A 373 3.61 5.72 -3.76
C ALA A 373 4.97 5.12 -3.36
N GLU A 374 6.04 5.54 -4.03
CA GLU A 374 7.41 5.10 -3.71
C GLU A 374 7.81 5.56 -2.30
N ALA A 375 7.46 6.79 -1.91
CA ALA A 375 7.74 7.31 -0.57
C ALA A 375 6.98 6.54 0.52
N THR A 376 5.79 6.01 0.21
CA THR A 376 4.98 5.22 1.15
C THR A 376 5.60 3.84 1.44
N LEU A 377 6.41 3.31 0.53
CA LEU A 377 7.12 2.04 0.72
C LEU A 377 8.37 2.17 1.61
N LEU A 378 8.75 3.40 1.99
CA LEU A 378 9.88 3.65 2.88
C LEU A 378 9.43 3.54 4.34
N ASP A 379 10.14 2.76 5.14
CA ASP A 379 9.81 2.58 6.56
C ASP A 379 10.27 3.75 7.44
N TYR A 380 11.26 4.50 6.98
CA TYR A 380 11.94 5.55 7.74
C TYR A 380 12.10 6.84 6.94
N GLN A 381 11.99 7.98 7.63
CA GLN A 381 12.37 9.29 7.11
C GLN A 381 13.89 9.46 7.20
N ASP A 382 14.63 8.79 6.36
CA ASP A 382 16.09 8.77 6.38
C ASP A 382 16.70 8.86 4.97
N ILE A 383 17.79 8.15 4.74
CA ILE A 383 18.51 8.09 3.47
C ILE A 383 17.56 7.79 2.29
N GLY A 384 16.61 6.87 2.45
CA GLY A 384 15.67 6.49 1.38
C GLY A 384 14.85 7.67 0.88
N THR A 385 14.29 8.45 1.80
CA THR A 385 13.51 9.65 1.45
C THR A 385 14.37 10.71 0.77
N LEU A 386 15.60 10.93 1.27
CA LEU A 386 16.53 11.89 0.68
C LEU A 386 16.97 11.48 -0.73
N LEU A 387 17.24 10.19 -0.95
CA LEU A 387 17.55 9.63 -2.28
C LEU A 387 16.38 9.80 -3.24
N LEU A 388 15.15 9.50 -2.78
CA LEU A 388 13.95 9.68 -3.58
C LEU A 388 13.74 11.14 -3.97
N LEU A 389 13.90 12.08 -3.04
CA LEU A 389 13.80 13.51 -3.31
C LEU A 389 14.86 13.95 -4.33
N ARG A 390 16.12 13.51 -4.14
CA ARG A 390 17.23 13.85 -5.03
C ARG A 390 17.05 13.26 -6.43
N SER A 391 16.60 12.02 -6.55
CA SER A 391 16.33 11.37 -7.85
C SER A 391 15.20 12.05 -8.63
N ASN A 392 14.28 12.73 -7.93
CA ASN A 392 13.23 13.56 -8.51
C ASN A 392 13.68 15.04 -8.76
N GLY A 393 14.99 15.31 -8.69
CA GLY A 393 15.55 16.62 -9.02
C GLY A 393 15.41 17.69 -7.93
N MET A 394 15.01 17.30 -6.70
CA MET A 394 14.86 18.27 -5.60
C MET A 394 16.22 18.73 -5.08
N ARG A 395 16.34 20.03 -4.79
CA ARG A 395 17.51 20.64 -4.18
C ARG A 395 17.43 20.48 -2.67
N LEU A 396 18.45 19.82 -2.08
CA LEU A 396 18.55 19.60 -0.65
C LEU A 396 19.54 20.60 -0.03
N SER A 397 19.17 21.20 1.10
CA SER A 397 20.03 22.09 1.89
C SER A 397 20.13 21.60 3.33
N GLU A 398 21.25 21.88 4.00
CA GLU A 398 21.43 21.54 5.42
C GLU A 398 21.49 22.79 6.28
N VAL A 399 20.82 22.74 7.43
CA VAL A 399 20.77 23.81 8.43
C VAL A 399 21.43 23.32 9.71
N PRO A 400 22.53 23.95 10.16
CA PRO A 400 23.16 23.59 11.41
C PRO A 400 22.25 23.95 12.61
N LEU A 401 22.04 22.97 13.52
CA LEU A 401 21.35 23.22 14.77
C LEU A 401 22.33 23.56 15.87
N SER A 402 22.03 24.59 16.64
CA SER A 402 22.64 24.89 17.93
C SER A 402 21.92 24.06 18.98
N MET A 403 22.42 22.90 19.38
CA MET A 403 21.79 22.08 20.42
C MET A 403 22.57 22.09 21.74
N GLN A 404 21.81 22.19 22.83
CA GLN A 404 22.26 21.66 24.12
C GLN A 404 22.15 20.13 24.09
N THR A 405 23.26 19.45 24.33
CA THR A 405 23.33 17.98 24.32
C THR A 405 22.32 17.33 25.26
N PRO A 406 21.36 16.52 24.76
CA PRO A 406 20.59 15.67 25.66
C PRO A 406 21.53 14.66 26.31
N LYS A 407 21.47 14.50 27.64
CA LYS A 407 22.30 13.57 28.42
C LYS A 407 22.13 12.08 28.08
N THR A 408 21.29 11.74 27.10
CA THR A 408 21.03 10.36 26.65
C THR A 408 21.07 10.25 25.13
N ASP A 409 22.27 10.10 24.59
CA ASP A 409 22.56 9.98 23.15
C ASP A 409 22.40 8.53 22.65
N ARG A 410 21.20 8.01 22.59
CA ARG A 410 20.96 6.76 21.84
C ARG A 410 19.66 6.85 21.06
N THR A 411 19.78 7.15 19.76
CA THR A 411 18.68 6.91 18.80
C THR A 411 18.25 5.46 18.91
N LYS A 412 16.95 5.19 18.89
CA LYS A 412 16.39 3.82 19.01
C LYS A 412 17.06 2.82 18.02
N ILE A 413 17.48 3.30 16.85
CA ILE A 413 18.17 2.52 15.81
C ILE A 413 19.53 2.01 16.31
N PHE A 414 20.30 2.81 17.02
CA PHE A 414 21.64 2.45 17.53
C PHE A 414 21.64 1.85 18.94
N ARG A 415 20.47 1.53 19.48
CA ARG A 415 20.34 0.90 20.80
C ARG A 415 20.76 -0.57 20.82
N SER A 416 20.67 -1.24 19.65
CA SER A 416 21.16 -2.62 19.42
C SER A 416 22.14 -2.62 18.26
N TRP A 417 23.29 -3.28 18.42
CA TRP A 417 24.27 -3.43 17.37
C TRP A 417 23.69 -4.16 16.13
N MET A 418 22.77 -5.10 16.35
CA MET A 418 22.09 -5.84 15.30
C MET A 418 21.17 -4.93 14.46
N ASN A 419 20.41 -4.06 15.11
CA ASN A 419 19.56 -3.08 14.42
C ASN A 419 20.41 -2.07 13.64
N ALA A 420 21.53 -1.63 14.22
CA ALA A 420 22.46 -0.72 13.55
C ALA A 420 23.08 -1.36 12.30
N THR A 421 23.50 -2.63 12.40
CA THR A 421 24.06 -3.38 11.25
C THR A 421 23.00 -3.57 10.17
N LEU A 422 21.80 -4.01 10.52
CA LEU A 422 20.69 -4.17 9.58
C LEU A 422 20.37 -2.85 8.87
N TYR A 423 20.32 -1.74 9.61
CA TYR A 423 20.08 -0.40 9.06
C TYR A 423 21.17 -0.02 8.04
N VAL A 424 22.44 -0.24 8.37
CA VAL A 424 23.56 0.07 7.45
C VAL A 424 23.48 -0.79 6.19
N VAL A 425 23.21 -2.08 6.32
CA VAL A 425 23.09 -3.00 5.18
C VAL A 425 21.92 -2.59 4.27
N MET A 426 20.72 -2.40 4.84
CA MET A 426 19.52 -2.05 4.07
C MET A 426 19.66 -0.67 3.39
N SER A 427 20.21 0.32 4.10
CA SER A 427 20.47 1.64 3.53
C SER A 427 21.54 1.61 2.44
N SER A 428 22.54 0.72 2.55
CA SER A 428 23.57 0.54 1.52
C SER A 428 23.01 -0.13 0.27
N LEU A 429 22.17 -1.16 0.41
CA LEU A 429 21.46 -1.80 -0.70
C LEU A 429 20.54 -0.82 -1.43
N LEU A 430 19.80 -0.02 -0.68
CA LEU A 430 18.94 1.02 -1.23
C LEU A 430 19.75 2.07 -2.01
N SER A 431 20.86 2.53 -1.43
CA SER A 431 21.76 3.50 -2.07
C SER A 431 22.33 2.95 -3.39
N LEU A 432 22.72 1.68 -3.41
CA LEU A 432 23.21 1.00 -4.60
C LEU A 432 22.11 0.87 -5.67
N ALA A 433 20.89 0.51 -5.28
CA ALA A 433 19.75 0.43 -6.19
C ALA A 433 19.45 1.77 -6.85
N TYR A 434 19.48 2.88 -6.10
CA TYR A 434 19.32 4.22 -6.67
C TYR A 434 20.51 4.60 -7.56
N ALA A 435 21.75 4.27 -7.19
CA ALA A 435 22.93 4.55 -8.01
C ALA A 435 22.90 3.82 -9.36
N LEU A 436 22.42 2.57 -9.38
CA LEU A 436 22.28 1.78 -10.61
C LEU A 436 21.14 2.28 -11.51
N ASN A 437 20.08 2.83 -10.94
CA ASN A 437 18.96 3.40 -11.70
C ASN A 437 19.21 4.82 -12.24
N THR A 438 20.25 5.51 -11.77
CA THR A 438 20.67 6.83 -12.25
C THR A 438 21.67 6.78 -13.42
N VAL A 439 21.79 5.66 -14.15
CA VAL A 439 22.56 5.63 -15.40
C VAL A 439 21.92 6.60 -16.40
N PRO A 440 22.68 7.59 -16.97
CA PRO A 440 22.11 8.56 -17.90
C PRO A 440 21.65 7.85 -19.17
N GLY A 441 20.35 7.81 -19.43
CA GLY A 441 19.79 7.21 -20.65
C GLY A 441 18.36 6.69 -20.58
N LYS A 442 17.74 6.54 -19.43
CA LYS A 442 16.30 6.20 -19.36
C LYS A 442 15.44 7.45 -19.21
N LYS A 443 14.82 7.83 -20.32
CA LYS A 443 13.78 8.86 -20.40
C LYS A 443 12.69 8.57 -19.38
N THR A 444 12.43 9.55 -18.53
CA THR A 444 11.20 9.68 -17.73
C THR A 444 10.00 9.50 -18.65
N TYR A 445 9.14 8.55 -18.32
CA TYR A 445 7.82 8.48 -18.92
C TYR A 445 7.02 9.69 -18.44
N GLU A 446 6.83 10.67 -19.31
CA GLU A 446 5.84 11.71 -19.15
C GLU A 446 4.46 11.05 -19.17
N ASN A 447 3.80 11.03 -18.01
CA ASN A 447 2.37 10.78 -17.94
C ASN A 447 1.64 12.07 -18.37
N LYS A 448 1.10 12.03 -19.58
CA LYS A 448 -0.02 12.89 -19.98
C LYS A 448 -1.33 12.40 -19.34
#